data_fc264dc050221065ade6cc9e7f8f1e5d
#
_entry.id   fc264dc050221065ade6cc9e7f8f1e5d
#
_cell.length_a   1.000
_cell.length_b   1.000
_cell.length_c   1.000
_cell.angle_alpha   90.00
_cell.angle_beta   90.00
_cell.angle_gamma   90.00
#
_symmetry.space_group_name_H-M   'P 1'
#
loop_
_entity.id
_entity.type
_entity.pdbx_description
1 polymer ?
#
loop_
_entity_poly.entity_id
_entity_poly.type
_entity_poly.pdbx_seq_one_letter_code
_entity_poly.pdbx_strand_id
1 'polypeptide(L)'
;QEKRLNTAAVLLLIAAGLFVAVHMYLHSAYFYINYAFFYLLPLTILLQYVVCGRTLARQAQEKLDAFIASMQEINRKRVTRALEVEKESLARGAKSEQLKVDLISNVSHDLKTPLTSMVGYLELLKKEELGETARDYVEVIGDRAEKLKEMINSLFSLAKASSGNIELHREELRLHTLLEQILADMKDRIDASGLAFVLNMEAEPDKLYTDNAYLYRICQNLIENALKYSAKGTRIFLKTFIAEQKTPIEVRKKLCFEIVNTSAYPLDFSKEDIVERFARGDKARSTEGNGLGLAIVSTYAVVLGF
;
A
#
# COMPACT_ATOMS: atom_id res chain seq x y z
N GLN A 1 46.74 -8.52 31.73
CA GLN A 1 46.17 -8.69 33.09
C GLN A 1 46.30 -10.13 33.57
N GLU A 2 45.98 -11.13 32.80
CA GLU A 2 46.07 -12.55 33.13
C GLU A 2 47.51 -13.00 33.51
N LYS A 3 48.51 -12.51 32.79
CA LYS A 3 49.93 -12.72 33.15
C LYS A 3 50.34 -12.16 34.52
N ARG A 4 49.75 -11.02 34.92
CA ARG A 4 50.02 -10.40 36.24
C ARG A 4 49.36 -11.15 37.38
N LEU A 5 48.14 -11.70 37.14
CA LEU A 5 47.44 -12.52 38.14
C LEU A 5 48.18 -13.85 38.40
N ASN A 6 48.67 -14.49 37.31
CA ASN A 6 49.47 -15.73 37.42
C ASN A 6 50.81 -15.50 38.14
N THR A 7 51.45 -14.35 37.87
CA THR A 7 52.70 -14.02 38.58
C THR A 7 52.47 -13.75 40.06
N ALA A 8 51.34 -13.08 40.42
CA ALA A 8 51.02 -12.86 41.84
C ALA A 8 50.68 -14.16 42.58
N ALA A 9 49.95 -15.07 41.93
CA ALA A 9 49.63 -16.39 42.49
C ALA A 9 50.89 -17.23 42.71
N VAL A 10 51.81 -17.22 41.75
CA VAL A 10 53.11 -17.95 41.86
C VAL A 10 53.99 -17.32 42.99
N LEU A 11 54.02 -16.00 43.11
CA LEU A 11 54.76 -15.32 44.20
C LEU A 11 54.19 -15.62 45.57
N LEU A 12 52.85 -15.73 45.71
CA LEU A 12 52.19 -16.10 46.96
C LEU A 12 52.48 -17.57 47.35
N LEU A 13 52.52 -18.47 46.41
CA LEU A 13 52.93 -19.89 46.63
C LEU A 13 54.38 -20.00 47.04
N ILE A 14 55.27 -19.28 46.42
CA ILE A 14 56.69 -19.23 46.78
C ILE A 14 56.85 -18.65 48.20
N ALA A 15 56.15 -17.54 48.52
CA ALA A 15 56.22 -16.92 49.85
C ALA A 15 55.66 -17.87 50.95
N ALA A 16 54.56 -18.59 50.65
CA ALA A 16 54.01 -19.59 51.58
C ALA A 16 54.98 -20.76 51.76
N GLY A 17 55.59 -21.25 50.69
CA GLY A 17 56.60 -22.30 50.77
C GLY A 17 57.86 -21.89 51.54
N LEU A 18 58.32 -20.66 51.36
CA LEU A 18 59.48 -20.09 52.06
C LEU A 18 59.14 -19.90 53.55
N PHE A 19 57.95 -19.44 53.89
CA PHE A 19 57.46 -19.30 55.28
C PHE A 19 57.48 -20.65 56.01
N VAL A 20 56.97 -21.68 55.35
CA VAL A 20 56.96 -23.03 55.91
C VAL A 20 58.39 -23.58 56.09
N ALA A 21 59.28 -23.36 55.12
CA ALA A 21 60.69 -23.82 55.20
C ALA A 21 61.43 -23.10 56.33
N VAL A 22 61.25 -21.81 56.52
CA VAL A 22 61.86 -21.02 57.60
C VAL A 22 61.28 -21.44 58.94
N HIS A 23 59.99 -21.74 59.03
CA HIS A 23 59.37 -22.16 60.30
C HIS A 23 59.83 -23.57 60.69
N MET A 24 60.03 -24.46 59.72
CA MET A 24 60.60 -25.80 59.96
C MET A 24 62.05 -25.72 60.43
N TYR A 25 62.85 -24.77 59.94
CA TYR A 25 64.27 -24.58 60.30
C TYR A 25 64.40 -23.95 61.72
N LEU A 26 63.47 -23.06 62.14
CA LEU A 26 63.51 -22.34 63.43
C LEU A 26 62.97 -23.13 64.62
N HIS A 27 62.13 -24.16 64.42
CA HIS A 27 61.51 -24.93 65.50
C HIS A 27 61.69 -26.42 65.31
N SER A 28 62.57 -27.06 66.13
CA SER A 28 62.88 -28.48 66.16
C SER A 28 61.78 -29.36 66.83
N ALA A 29 60.58 -28.85 67.00
CA ALA A 29 59.45 -29.60 67.59
C ALA A 29 58.57 -30.25 66.53
N TYR A 30 59.00 -31.41 66.11
CA TYR A 30 58.51 -32.16 64.92
C TYR A 30 57.00 -32.52 64.86
N PHE A 31 56.29 -32.47 65.94
CA PHE A 31 54.95 -33.10 65.98
C PHE A 31 53.81 -32.14 65.65
N TYR A 32 53.83 -30.88 66.12
CA TYR A 32 52.74 -29.96 65.92
C TYR A 32 52.75 -29.27 64.53
N ILE A 33 53.90 -29.22 63.88
CA ILE A 33 54.11 -28.56 62.61
C ILE A 33 53.51 -29.40 61.49
N ASN A 34 53.61 -30.72 61.54
CA ASN A 34 53.03 -31.60 60.53
C ASN A 34 51.49 -31.49 60.45
N TYR A 35 50.81 -31.36 61.57
CA TYR A 35 49.35 -31.23 61.55
C TYR A 35 48.92 -29.87 60.97
N ALA A 36 49.51 -28.75 61.36
CA ALA A 36 49.21 -27.43 60.81
C ALA A 36 49.48 -27.37 59.30
N PHE A 37 50.57 -27.98 58.81
CA PHE A 37 50.90 -28.01 57.41
C PHE A 37 49.88 -28.85 56.61
N PHE A 38 49.44 -29.99 57.09
CA PHE A 38 48.47 -30.84 56.41
C PHE A 38 47.10 -30.19 56.26
N TYR A 39 46.71 -29.31 57.15
CA TYR A 39 45.41 -28.67 57.14
C TYR A 39 45.43 -27.26 56.54
N LEU A 40 46.45 -26.44 56.79
CA LEU A 40 46.53 -25.08 56.35
C LEU A 40 46.91 -24.96 54.86
N LEU A 41 47.78 -25.83 54.35
CA LEU A 41 48.18 -25.79 52.94
C LEU A 41 47.03 -26.11 52.00
N PRO A 42 46.27 -27.21 52.18
CA PRO A 42 45.10 -27.49 51.36
C PRO A 42 44.03 -26.40 51.45
N LEU A 43 43.81 -25.83 52.65
CA LEU A 43 42.87 -24.76 52.88
C LEU A 43 43.25 -23.47 52.15
N THR A 44 44.53 -23.08 52.15
CA THR A 44 45.01 -21.91 51.42
C THR A 44 44.89 -22.13 49.90
N ILE A 45 45.21 -23.31 49.39
CA ILE A 45 45.06 -23.67 47.97
C ILE A 45 43.59 -23.61 47.56
N LEU A 46 42.71 -24.16 48.38
CA LEU A 46 41.27 -24.13 48.09
C LEU A 46 40.71 -22.69 48.10
N LEU A 47 41.15 -21.88 49.10
CA LEU A 47 40.76 -20.48 49.17
C LEU A 47 41.22 -19.70 47.93
N GLN A 48 42.49 -19.92 47.55
CA GLN A 48 43.05 -19.27 46.36
C GLN A 48 42.35 -19.72 45.05
N TYR A 49 42.01 -20.98 44.95
CA TYR A 49 41.23 -21.48 43.82
C TYR A 49 39.86 -20.83 43.72
N VAL A 50 39.14 -20.71 44.85
CA VAL A 50 37.82 -20.07 44.92
C VAL A 50 37.91 -18.55 44.57
N VAL A 51 38.93 -17.87 45.11
CA VAL A 51 39.11 -16.43 44.82
C VAL A 51 39.49 -16.20 43.36
N CYS A 52 40.41 -17.01 42.84
CA CYS A 52 40.81 -16.94 41.40
C CYS A 52 39.65 -17.29 40.47
N GLY A 53 38.88 -18.33 40.78
CA GLY A 53 37.68 -18.67 40.03
C GLY A 53 36.62 -17.55 40.00
N ARG A 54 36.36 -16.91 41.16
CA ARG A 54 35.42 -15.79 41.24
C ARG A 54 35.90 -14.56 40.47
N THR A 55 37.19 -14.23 40.56
CA THR A 55 37.73 -13.08 39.82
C THR A 55 37.72 -13.29 38.31
N LEU A 56 38.03 -14.51 37.85
CA LEU A 56 38.01 -14.88 36.44
C LEU A 56 36.55 -14.85 35.90
N ALA A 57 35.60 -15.42 36.65
CA ALA A 57 34.19 -15.38 36.30
C ALA A 57 33.65 -13.96 36.21
N ARG A 58 34.00 -13.10 37.19
CA ARG A 58 33.61 -11.69 37.19
C ARG A 58 34.16 -10.92 35.98
N GLN A 59 35.44 -11.13 35.63
CA GLN A 59 36.04 -10.51 34.45
C GLN A 59 35.42 -10.98 33.14
N ALA A 60 35.09 -12.29 33.05
CA ALA A 60 34.39 -12.84 31.90
C ALA A 60 32.98 -12.21 31.75
N GLN A 61 32.28 -12.05 32.84
CA GLN A 61 30.97 -11.41 32.84
C GLN A 61 31.02 -9.95 32.42
N GLU A 62 31.95 -9.15 32.97
CA GLU A 62 32.15 -7.76 32.57
C GLU A 62 32.46 -7.59 31.08
N LYS A 63 33.29 -8.50 30.50
CA LYS A 63 33.58 -8.52 29.06
C LYS A 63 32.35 -8.87 28.23
N LEU A 64 31.56 -9.85 28.69
CA LEU A 64 30.33 -10.27 28.01
C LEU A 64 29.30 -9.13 28.03
N ASP A 65 29.10 -8.48 29.16
CA ASP A 65 28.16 -7.37 29.29
C ASP A 65 28.60 -6.18 28.39
N ALA A 66 29.88 -5.85 28.34
CA ALA A 66 30.41 -4.85 27.43
C ALA A 66 30.21 -5.22 25.95
N PHE A 67 30.37 -6.48 25.61
CA PHE A 67 30.13 -6.99 24.26
C PHE A 67 28.64 -6.90 23.88
N ILE A 68 27.75 -7.33 24.78
CA ILE A 68 26.29 -7.23 24.57
C ILE A 68 25.88 -5.76 24.41
N ALA A 69 26.36 -4.88 25.25
CA ALA A 69 26.06 -3.43 25.15
C ALA A 69 26.53 -2.85 23.80
N SER A 70 27.73 -3.22 23.34
CA SER A 70 28.25 -2.77 22.03
C SER A 70 27.40 -3.29 20.85
N MET A 71 26.98 -4.57 20.92
CA MET A 71 26.11 -5.16 19.88
C MET A 71 24.73 -4.50 19.87
N GLN A 72 24.16 -4.24 21.04
CA GLN A 72 22.87 -3.54 21.14
C GLN A 72 22.95 -2.13 20.54
N GLU A 73 24.03 -1.38 20.82
CA GLU A 73 24.23 -0.03 20.25
C GLU A 73 24.39 -0.08 18.73
N ILE A 74 25.17 -1.04 18.20
CA ILE A 74 25.32 -1.24 16.75
C ILE A 74 23.96 -1.58 16.11
N ASN A 75 23.21 -2.50 16.70
CA ASN A 75 21.89 -2.87 16.18
C ASN A 75 20.92 -1.70 16.24
N ARG A 76 20.90 -0.94 17.33
CA ARG A 76 20.09 0.27 17.45
C ARG A 76 20.39 1.26 16.34
N LYS A 77 21.68 1.55 16.10
CA LYS A 77 22.11 2.46 15.03
C LYS A 77 21.72 1.95 13.63
N ARG A 78 21.82 0.62 13.40
CA ARG A 78 21.41 0.03 12.12
C ARG A 78 19.91 0.16 11.90
N VAL A 79 19.09 -0.17 12.90
CA VAL A 79 17.64 -0.06 12.83
C VAL A 79 17.21 1.40 12.62
N THR A 80 17.78 2.33 13.37
CA THR A 80 17.47 3.76 13.21
C THR A 80 17.78 4.25 11.81
N ARG A 81 18.98 3.90 11.26
CA ARG A 81 19.35 4.28 9.89
C ARG A 81 18.44 3.65 8.84
N ALA A 82 18.07 2.38 9.00
CA ALA A 82 17.15 1.72 8.08
C ALA A 82 15.77 2.41 8.07
N LEU A 83 15.24 2.75 9.24
CA LEU A 83 14.00 3.50 9.37
C LEU A 83 14.07 4.91 8.76
N GLU A 84 15.19 5.61 8.93
CA GLU A 84 15.40 6.92 8.30
C GLU A 84 15.40 6.83 6.77
N VAL A 85 16.14 5.86 6.21
CA VAL A 85 16.18 5.63 4.75
C VAL A 85 14.81 5.27 4.21
N GLU A 86 14.07 4.40 4.90
CA GLU A 86 12.71 4.02 4.50
C GLU A 86 11.76 5.22 4.56
N LYS A 87 11.80 6.00 5.64
CA LYS A 87 11.02 7.23 5.78
C LYS A 87 11.31 8.25 4.68
N GLU A 88 12.58 8.45 4.34
CA GLU A 88 12.96 9.33 3.23
C GLU A 88 12.50 8.80 1.88
N SER A 89 12.56 7.49 1.66
CA SER A 89 12.08 6.85 0.43
C SER A 89 10.57 7.02 0.28
N LEU A 90 9.80 6.77 1.35
CA LEU A 90 8.35 6.99 1.38
C LEU A 90 7.99 8.46 1.16
N ALA A 91 8.70 9.38 1.81
CA ALA A 91 8.48 10.82 1.63
C ALA A 91 8.78 11.28 0.19
N ARG A 92 9.84 10.76 -0.42
CA ARG A 92 10.16 11.02 -1.84
C ARG A 92 9.11 10.45 -2.78
N GLY A 93 8.63 9.23 -2.52
CA GLY A 93 7.54 8.60 -3.26
C GLY A 93 6.26 9.44 -3.18
N ALA A 94 5.83 9.81 -1.98
CA ALA A 94 4.64 10.64 -1.77
C ALA A 94 4.75 12.02 -2.45
N LYS A 95 5.93 12.66 -2.35
CA LYS A 95 6.18 13.95 -3.04
C LYS A 95 6.13 13.81 -4.55
N SER A 96 6.67 12.71 -5.11
CA SER A 96 6.61 12.44 -6.55
C SER A 96 5.16 12.25 -7.03
N GLU A 97 4.35 11.49 -6.27
CA GLU A 97 2.93 11.32 -6.60
C GLU A 97 2.16 12.64 -6.50
N GLN A 98 2.42 13.45 -5.47
CA GLN A 98 1.80 14.77 -5.34
C GLN A 98 2.16 15.68 -6.51
N LEU A 99 3.43 15.73 -6.92
CA LEU A 99 3.86 16.51 -8.08
C LEU A 99 3.19 16.05 -9.38
N LYS A 100 3.00 14.76 -9.59
CA LYS A 100 2.26 14.24 -10.76
C LYS A 100 0.81 14.72 -10.76
N VAL A 101 0.17 14.70 -9.60
CA VAL A 101 -1.23 15.15 -9.44
C VAL A 101 -1.35 16.65 -9.68
N ASP A 102 -0.46 17.43 -9.08
CA ASP A 102 -0.44 18.89 -9.25
C ASP A 102 -0.20 19.28 -10.71
N LEU A 103 0.72 18.58 -11.38
CA LEU A 103 0.98 18.79 -12.81
C LEU A 103 -0.27 18.47 -13.65
N ILE A 104 -0.90 17.32 -13.43
CA ILE A 104 -2.12 16.92 -14.17
C ILE A 104 -3.27 17.91 -13.89
N SER A 105 -3.41 18.34 -12.64
CA SER A 105 -4.43 19.32 -12.24
C SER A 105 -4.25 20.66 -12.96
N ASN A 106 -3.02 21.20 -12.91
CA ASN A 106 -2.71 22.49 -13.54
C ASN A 106 -2.86 22.44 -15.05
N VAL A 107 -2.29 21.40 -15.70
CA VAL A 107 -2.42 21.21 -17.14
C VAL A 107 -3.88 21.03 -17.56
N SER A 108 -4.68 20.28 -16.78
CA SER A 108 -6.10 20.09 -17.10
C SER A 108 -6.89 21.38 -16.98
N HIS A 109 -6.60 22.22 -15.99
CA HIS A 109 -7.22 23.55 -15.83
C HIS A 109 -6.86 24.44 -17.03
N ASP A 110 -5.59 24.48 -17.41
CA ASP A 110 -5.10 25.33 -18.50
C ASP A 110 -5.60 24.87 -19.89
N LEU A 111 -5.91 23.58 -20.03
CA LEU A 111 -6.54 23.04 -21.23
C LEU A 111 -8.07 23.28 -21.26
N LYS A 112 -8.73 23.30 -20.12
CA LYS A 112 -10.18 23.48 -20.03
C LYS A 112 -10.64 24.85 -20.55
N THR A 113 -9.89 25.90 -20.24
CA THR A 113 -10.23 27.28 -20.62
C THR A 113 -10.28 27.48 -22.14
N PRO A 114 -9.22 27.18 -22.93
CA PRO A 114 -9.26 27.32 -24.38
C PRO A 114 -10.28 26.38 -25.03
N LEU A 115 -10.45 25.20 -24.50
CA LEU A 115 -11.41 24.23 -25.02
C LEU A 115 -12.86 24.68 -24.83
N THR A 116 -13.19 25.25 -23.67
CA THR A 116 -14.51 25.84 -23.41
C THR A 116 -14.79 26.97 -24.40
N SER A 117 -13.80 27.79 -24.72
CA SER A 117 -13.93 28.86 -25.72
C SER A 117 -14.16 28.28 -27.13
N MET A 118 -13.41 27.23 -27.51
CA MET A 118 -13.61 26.54 -28.82
C MET A 118 -15.02 25.96 -28.94
N VAL A 119 -15.51 25.26 -27.91
CA VAL A 119 -16.90 24.76 -27.89
C VAL A 119 -17.90 25.89 -28.01
N GLY A 120 -17.70 26.99 -27.28
CA GLY A 120 -18.57 28.16 -27.36
C GLY A 120 -18.63 28.77 -28.77
N TYR A 121 -17.49 28.90 -29.47
CA TYR A 121 -17.48 29.38 -30.86
C TYR A 121 -18.13 28.40 -31.84
N LEU A 122 -17.97 27.09 -31.63
CA LEU A 122 -18.65 26.09 -32.43
C LEU A 122 -20.17 26.14 -32.25
N GLU A 123 -20.66 26.38 -31.03
CA GLU A 123 -22.07 26.58 -30.76
C GLU A 123 -22.64 27.86 -31.42
N LEU A 124 -21.84 28.93 -31.54
CA LEU A 124 -22.21 30.12 -32.29
C LEU A 124 -22.25 29.84 -33.81
N LEU A 125 -21.21 29.12 -34.34
CA LEU A 125 -21.18 28.73 -35.74
C LEU A 125 -22.34 27.85 -36.16
N LYS A 126 -22.81 26.94 -35.29
CA LYS A 126 -24.00 26.12 -35.53
C LYS A 126 -25.29 26.94 -35.73
N LYS A 127 -25.33 28.16 -35.24
CA LYS A 127 -26.48 29.07 -35.39
C LYS A 127 -26.44 29.94 -36.65
N GLU A 128 -25.27 29.97 -37.35
CA GLU A 128 -25.13 30.73 -38.59
C GLU A 128 -25.66 29.91 -39.79
N GLU A 129 -25.98 30.62 -40.88
CA GLU A 129 -26.36 29.99 -42.13
C GLU A 129 -25.10 29.40 -42.83
N LEU A 130 -24.82 28.13 -42.55
CA LEU A 130 -23.70 27.43 -43.12
C LEU A 130 -24.14 26.58 -44.32
N GLY A 131 -23.32 26.54 -45.37
CA GLY A 131 -23.50 25.54 -46.44
C GLY A 131 -23.34 24.11 -45.86
N GLU A 132 -23.93 23.13 -46.58
CA GLU A 132 -24.04 21.73 -46.10
C GLU A 132 -22.71 21.17 -45.65
N THR A 133 -21.66 21.30 -46.48
CA THR A 133 -20.30 20.82 -46.15
C THR A 133 -19.69 21.52 -44.94
N ALA A 134 -19.95 22.85 -44.77
CA ALA A 134 -19.43 23.56 -43.61
C ALA A 134 -20.16 23.17 -42.31
N ARG A 135 -21.45 22.84 -42.41
CA ARG A 135 -22.24 22.30 -41.28
C ARG A 135 -21.73 20.97 -40.81
N ASP A 136 -21.42 20.04 -41.75
CA ASP A 136 -20.83 18.72 -41.45
C ASP A 136 -19.48 18.89 -40.72
N TYR A 137 -18.62 19.79 -41.18
CA TYR A 137 -17.34 20.06 -40.54
C TYR A 137 -17.51 20.61 -39.12
N VAL A 138 -18.40 21.56 -38.91
CA VAL A 138 -18.69 22.11 -37.59
C VAL A 138 -19.23 21.05 -36.64
N GLU A 139 -20.09 20.16 -37.12
CA GLU A 139 -20.59 19.03 -36.33
C GLU A 139 -19.47 18.10 -35.91
N VAL A 140 -18.63 17.64 -36.85
CA VAL A 140 -17.50 16.75 -36.56
C VAL A 140 -16.49 17.38 -35.60
N ILE A 141 -16.16 18.67 -35.79
CA ILE A 141 -15.23 19.38 -34.89
C ILE A 141 -15.87 19.54 -33.52
N GLY A 142 -17.17 19.85 -33.43
CA GLY A 142 -17.93 19.96 -32.20
C GLY A 142 -17.88 18.65 -31.38
N ASP A 143 -18.15 17.53 -32.01
CA ASP A 143 -18.07 16.21 -31.38
C ASP A 143 -16.67 15.89 -30.85
N ARG A 144 -15.63 16.25 -31.63
CA ARG A 144 -14.25 16.04 -31.19
C ARG A 144 -13.85 16.93 -30.04
N ALA A 145 -14.30 18.18 -30.05
CA ALA A 145 -14.06 19.13 -28.96
C ALA A 145 -14.75 18.69 -27.65
N GLU A 146 -16.00 18.23 -27.73
CA GLU A 146 -16.72 17.73 -26.53
C GLU A 146 -16.07 16.47 -25.98
N LYS A 147 -15.64 15.51 -26.83
CA LYS A 147 -14.88 14.34 -26.41
C LYS A 147 -13.57 14.72 -25.72
N LEU A 148 -12.85 15.71 -26.21
CA LEU A 148 -11.61 16.20 -25.57
C LEU A 148 -11.90 16.82 -24.21
N LYS A 149 -12.99 17.58 -24.10
CA LYS A 149 -13.46 18.17 -22.82
C LYS A 149 -13.79 17.08 -21.78
N GLU A 150 -14.49 16.03 -22.18
CA GLU A 150 -14.78 14.90 -21.31
C GLU A 150 -13.50 14.18 -20.86
N MET A 151 -12.53 14.01 -21.75
CA MET A 151 -11.24 13.40 -21.45
C MET A 151 -10.45 14.21 -20.42
N ILE A 152 -10.36 15.52 -20.60
CA ILE A 152 -9.67 16.44 -19.69
C ILE A 152 -10.36 16.41 -18.31
N ASN A 153 -11.70 16.47 -18.27
CA ASN A 153 -12.45 16.40 -17.02
C ASN A 153 -12.25 15.06 -16.29
N SER A 154 -12.21 13.95 -17.03
CA SER A 154 -11.97 12.62 -16.49
C SER A 154 -10.55 12.50 -15.91
N LEU A 155 -9.55 13.03 -16.62
CA LEU A 155 -8.16 13.04 -16.16
C LEU A 155 -8.00 13.90 -14.90
N PHE A 156 -8.63 15.07 -14.85
CA PHE A 156 -8.62 15.92 -13.66
C PHE A 156 -9.26 15.23 -12.45
N SER A 157 -10.43 14.63 -12.66
CA SER A 157 -11.16 13.92 -11.61
C SER A 157 -10.33 12.73 -11.07
N LEU A 158 -9.67 12.01 -11.96
CA LEU A 158 -8.79 10.90 -11.59
C LEU A 158 -7.55 11.36 -10.82
N ALA A 159 -6.93 12.49 -11.23
CA ALA A 159 -5.80 13.07 -10.54
C ALA A 159 -6.17 13.51 -9.12
N LYS A 160 -7.32 14.22 -8.98
CA LYS A 160 -7.85 14.65 -7.69
C LYS A 160 -8.15 13.46 -6.77
N ALA A 161 -8.72 12.38 -7.32
CA ALA A 161 -9.00 11.16 -6.56
C ALA A 161 -7.73 10.45 -6.10
N SER A 162 -6.70 10.40 -6.95
CA SER A 162 -5.42 9.77 -6.63
C SER A 162 -4.61 10.53 -5.57
N SER A 163 -4.83 11.84 -5.41
CA SER A 163 -4.13 12.66 -4.40
C SER A 163 -4.62 12.47 -2.96
N GLY A 164 -5.72 11.76 -2.77
CA GLY A 164 -6.37 11.66 -1.45
C GLY A 164 -7.03 12.94 -0.95
N ASN A 165 -6.95 14.04 -1.71
CA ASN A 165 -7.57 15.34 -1.38
C ASN A 165 -9.04 15.42 -1.85
N ILE A 166 -9.81 14.37 -1.51
CA ILE A 166 -11.24 14.33 -1.78
C ILE A 166 -12.01 14.53 -0.48
N GLU A 167 -12.87 15.51 -0.47
CA GLU A 167 -13.89 15.67 0.57
C GLU A 167 -15.09 14.80 0.18
N LEU A 168 -15.36 13.75 0.97
CA LEU A 168 -16.46 12.83 0.73
C LEU A 168 -17.71 13.28 1.48
N HIS A 169 -18.80 13.45 0.76
CA HIS A 169 -20.13 13.73 1.31
C HIS A 169 -20.90 12.41 1.43
N ARG A 170 -20.65 11.68 2.52
CA ARG A 170 -21.27 10.38 2.74
C ARG A 170 -22.69 10.53 3.26
N GLU A 171 -23.63 9.80 2.63
CA GLU A 171 -25.04 9.73 2.98
C GLU A 171 -25.57 8.30 2.91
N GLU A 172 -26.70 8.03 3.54
CA GLU A 172 -27.40 6.75 3.37
C GLU A 172 -28.13 6.77 2.02
N LEU A 173 -27.83 5.79 1.18
CA LEU A 173 -28.49 5.63 -0.12
C LEU A 173 -28.86 4.18 -0.37
N ARG A 174 -29.76 3.95 -1.33
CA ARG A 174 -30.18 2.64 -1.80
C ARG A 174 -29.56 2.36 -3.17
N LEU A 175 -28.82 1.25 -3.25
CA LEU A 175 -28.12 0.88 -4.48
C LEU A 175 -29.10 0.66 -5.65
N HIS A 176 -30.25 0.03 -5.40
CA HIS A 176 -31.24 -0.23 -6.44
C HIS A 176 -31.78 1.07 -7.03
N THR A 177 -32.15 2.05 -6.19
CA THR A 177 -32.63 3.37 -6.64
C THR A 177 -31.58 4.09 -7.48
N LEU A 178 -30.30 4.04 -7.07
CA LEU A 178 -29.20 4.62 -7.83
C LEU A 178 -29.04 3.98 -9.21
N LEU A 179 -29.09 2.65 -9.28
CA LEU A 179 -28.99 1.91 -10.54
C LEU A 179 -30.16 2.20 -11.47
N GLU A 180 -31.38 2.25 -10.94
CA GLU A 180 -32.59 2.62 -11.70
C GLU A 180 -32.46 4.02 -12.29
N GLN A 181 -31.98 4.98 -11.51
CA GLN A 181 -31.70 6.35 -11.98
C GLN A 181 -30.68 6.35 -13.13
N ILE A 182 -29.55 5.67 -12.98
CA ILE A 182 -28.53 5.58 -14.03
C ILE A 182 -29.09 4.97 -15.32
N LEU A 183 -29.86 3.89 -15.19
CA LEU A 183 -30.47 3.25 -16.35
C LEU A 183 -31.50 4.16 -17.04
N ALA A 184 -32.24 4.95 -16.27
CA ALA A 184 -33.18 5.95 -16.79
C ALA A 184 -32.45 7.07 -17.54
N ASP A 185 -31.36 7.60 -16.95
CA ASP A 185 -30.52 8.66 -17.57
C ASP A 185 -29.83 8.17 -18.87
N MET A 186 -29.58 6.88 -18.97
CA MET A 186 -28.93 6.26 -20.15
C MET A 186 -29.91 5.60 -21.14
N LYS A 187 -31.21 5.74 -20.93
CA LYS A 187 -32.22 5.02 -21.68
C LYS A 187 -32.07 5.13 -23.19
N ASP A 188 -31.94 6.35 -23.71
CA ASP A 188 -31.83 6.58 -25.16
C ASP A 188 -30.62 5.86 -25.77
N ARG A 189 -29.51 5.85 -25.03
CA ARG A 189 -28.27 5.13 -25.45
C ARG A 189 -28.44 3.63 -25.39
N ILE A 190 -29.15 3.13 -24.39
CA ILE A 190 -29.47 1.69 -24.22
C ILE A 190 -30.37 1.25 -25.37
N ASP A 191 -31.46 1.98 -25.65
CA ASP A 191 -32.38 1.68 -26.71
C ASP A 191 -31.73 1.73 -28.11
N ALA A 192 -30.86 2.71 -28.35
CA ALA A 192 -30.10 2.83 -29.59
C ALA A 192 -29.04 1.72 -29.76
N SER A 193 -28.56 1.09 -28.70
CA SER A 193 -27.52 0.05 -28.77
C SER A 193 -28.01 -1.28 -29.33
N GLY A 194 -29.32 -1.57 -29.26
CA GLY A 194 -29.92 -2.85 -29.60
C GLY A 194 -29.52 -3.99 -28.65
N LEU A 195 -29.00 -3.67 -27.47
CA LEU A 195 -28.65 -4.63 -26.42
C LEU A 195 -29.78 -4.76 -25.40
N ALA A 196 -30.04 -5.97 -24.94
CA ALA A 196 -31.07 -6.22 -23.92
C ALA A 196 -30.44 -6.26 -22.53
N PHE A 197 -30.95 -5.42 -21.61
CA PHE A 197 -30.56 -5.45 -20.19
C PHE A 197 -31.44 -6.45 -19.44
N VAL A 198 -30.81 -7.33 -18.67
CA VAL A 198 -31.45 -8.29 -17.77
C VAL A 198 -31.05 -7.89 -16.34
N LEU A 199 -32.03 -7.38 -15.59
CA LEU A 199 -31.85 -6.88 -14.23
C LEU A 199 -32.22 -7.97 -13.22
N ASN A 200 -31.30 -8.26 -12.31
CA ASN A 200 -31.51 -9.14 -11.15
C ASN A 200 -31.04 -8.43 -9.90
N MET A 201 -31.93 -7.65 -9.28
CA MET A 201 -31.66 -6.81 -8.11
C MET A 201 -32.19 -7.50 -6.84
N GLU A 202 -31.50 -8.55 -6.37
CA GLU A 202 -31.90 -9.39 -5.23
C GLU A 202 -31.22 -9.04 -3.91
N ALA A 203 -30.30 -8.07 -3.88
CA ALA A 203 -29.61 -7.71 -2.65
C ALA A 203 -30.56 -7.11 -1.61
N GLU A 204 -30.66 -7.75 -0.45
CA GLU A 204 -31.39 -7.23 0.72
C GLU A 204 -30.54 -7.39 2.00
N PRO A 205 -30.22 -6.33 2.73
CA PRO A 205 -30.55 -4.91 2.43
C PRO A 205 -29.68 -4.33 1.32
N ASP A 206 -30.24 -3.41 0.51
CA ASP A 206 -29.56 -2.67 -0.56
C ASP A 206 -29.01 -1.30 -0.12
N LYS A 207 -29.05 -1.02 1.19
CA LYS A 207 -28.60 0.23 1.80
C LYS A 207 -27.11 0.25 2.01
N LEU A 208 -26.48 1.40 1.72
CA LEU A 208 -25.08 1.64 1.99
C LEU A 208 -24.86 3.11 2.41
N TYR A 209 -23.79 3.36 3.18
CA TYR A 209 -23.39 4.70 3.61
C TYR A 209 -22.15 5.11 2.88
N THR A 210 -22.30 5.94 1.83
CA THR A 210 -21.21 6.32 0.92
C THR A 210 -21.53 7.66 0.23
N ASP A 211 -20.60 8.11 -0.61
CA ASP A 211 -20.81 9.30 -1.43
C ASP A 211 -21.55 8.92 -2.73
N ASN A 212 -22.72 9.55 -2.93
CA ASN A 212 -23.61 9.29 -4.06
C ASN A 212 -22.94 9.61 -5.41
N ALA A 213 -22.27 10.76 -5.51
CA ALA A 213 -21.68 11.22 -6.77
C ALA A 213 -20.57 10.29 -7.26
N TYR A 214 -19.72 9.81 -6.36
CA TYR A 214 -18.64 8.86 -6.71
C TYR A 214 -19.17 7.47 -7.03
N LEU A 215 -20.16 6.99 -6.28
CA LEU A 215 -20.78 5.70 -6.56
C LEU A 215 -21.55 5.70 -7.89
N TYR A 216 -22.30 6.78 -8.17
CA TYR A 216 -22.95 7.00 -9.47
C TYR A 216 -21.96 6.87 -10.61
N ARG A 217 -20.82 7.57 -10.50
CA ARG A 217 -19.74 7.53 -11.50
C ARG A 217 -19.15 6.15 -11.70
N ILE A 218 -18.96 5.37 -10.62
CA ILE A 218 -18.50 3.97 -10.71
C ILE A 218 -19.50 3.15 -11.52
N CYS A 219 -20.78 3.15 -11.13
CA CYS A 219 -21.80 2.36 -11.79
C CYS A 219 -22.03 2.79 -13.25
N GLN A 220 -22.07 4.09 -13.50
CA GLN A 220 -22.17 4.63 -14.86
C GLN A 220 -21.03 4.17 -15.77
N ASN A 221 -19.77 4.29 -15.32
CA ASN A 221 -18.62 3.85 -16.11
C ASN A 221 -18.65 2.34 -16.42
N LEU A 222 -19.11 1.52 -15.47
CA LEU A 222 -19.26 0.08 -15.70
C LEU A 222 -20.34 -0.21 -16.72
N ILE A 223 -21.50 0.45 -16.64
CA ILE A 223 -22.61 0.29 -17.60
C ILE A 223 -22.21 0.79 -18.98
N GLU A 224 -21.54 1.95 -19.07
CA GLU A 224 -21.01 2.48 -20.34
C GLU A 224 -19.99 1.54 -21.00
N ASN A 225 -19.10 0.94 -20.21
CA ASN A 225 -18.16 -0.05 -20.72
C ASN A 225 -18.89 -1.29 -21.26
N ALA A 226 -19.90 -1.78 -20.54
CA ALA A 226 -20.70 -2.91 -21.00
C ALA A 226 -21.42 -2.58 -22.31
N LEU A 227 -22.08 -1.43 -22.43
CA LEU A 227 -22.72 -0.97 -23.67
C LEU A 227 -21.75 -0.92 -24.85
N LYS A 228 -20.56 -0.39 -24.59
CA LYS A 228 -19.58 -0.11 -25.63
C LYS A 228 -18.86 -1.35 -26.16
N TYR A 229 -18.57 -2.31 -25.28
CA TYR A 229 -17.76 -3.47 -25.62
C TYR A 229 -18.56 -4.75 -25.82
N SER A 230 -19.89 -4.71 -25.70
CA SER A 230 -20.73 -5.87 -25.95
C SER A 230 -20.89 -6.14 -27.44
N ALA A 231 -20.95 -7.43 -27.78
CA ALA A 231 -21.33 -7.89 -29.10
C ALA A 231 -22.79 -7.53 -29.40
N LYS A 232 -23.09 -7.06 -30.61
CA LYS A 232 -24.44 -6.67 -31.03
C LYS A 232 -25.43 -7.83 -30.87
N GLY A 233 -26.64 -7.50 -30.42
CA GLY A 233 -27.73 -8.49 -30.26
C GLY A 233 -27.53 -9.41 -29.03
N THR A 234 -26.58 -9.15 -28.16
CA THR A 234 -26.39 -9.92 -26.93
C THR A 234 -27.10 -9.25 -25.72
N ARG A 235 -26.96 -9.88 -24.56
CA ARG A 235 -27.51 -9.38 -23.30
C ARG A 235 -26.48 -8.91 -22.36
N ILE A 236 -26.80 -7.85 -21.59
CA ILE A 236 -26.02 -7.37 -20.45
C ILE A 236 -26.81 -7.75 -19.19
N PHE A 237 -26.18 -8.52 -18.32
CA PHE A 237 -26.74 -8.90 -17.03
C PHE A 237 -26.21 -7.96 -15.95
N LEU A 238 -27.12 -7.37 -15.21
CA LEU A 238 -26.84 -6.49 -14.09
C LEU A 238 -27.42 -7.13 -12.84
N LYS A 239 -26.57 -7.45 -11.87
CA LYS A 239 -26.97 -8.16 -10.66
C LYS A 239 -26.51 -7.42 -9.41
N THR A 240 -27.35 -7.45 -8.38
CA THR A 240 -26.97 -7.11 -7.02
C THR A 240 -27.22 -8.29 -6.09
N PHE A 241 -26.28 -8.58 -5.20
CA PHE A 241 -26.39 -9.69 -4.25
C PHE A 241 -25.55 -9.43 -3.00
N ILE A 242 -25.85 -10.16 -1.94
CA ILE A 242 -25.05 -10.15 -0.72
C ILE A 242 -24.04 -11.32 -0.79
N ALA A 243 -22.76 -11.02 -0.82
CA ALA A 243 -21.70 -12.02 -0.71
C ALA A 243 -21.26 -12.18 0.75
N GLU A 244 -21.03 -13.41 1.19
CA GLU A 244 -20.47 -13.70 2.48
C GLU A 244 -18.95 -13.96 2.35
N GLN A 245 -18.16 -13.10 2.97
CA GLN A 245 -16.72 -13.30 3.09
C GLN A 245 -16.42 -13.91 4.47
N LYS A 246 -16.07 -15.19 4.50
CA LYS A 246 -15.64 -15.88 5.71
C LYS A 246 -14.18 -15.56 5.98
N THR A 247 -13.90 -14.87 7.10
CA THR A 247 -12.55 -14.71 7.66
C THR A 247 -12.42 -15.65 8.86
N PRO A 248 -11.19 -15.96 9.33
CA PRO A 248 -11.00 -16.81 10.51
C PRO A 248 -11.66 -16.29 11.80
N ILE A 249 -12.03 -14.99 11.83
CA ILE A 249 -12.53 -14.31 13.02
C ILE A 249 -14.03 -13.99 12.90
N GLU A 250 -14.53 -13.70 11.67
CA GLU A 250 -15.91 -13.26 11.45
C GLU A 250 -16.42 -13.56 10.04
N VAL A 251 -17.73 -13.59 9.88
CA VAL A 251 -18.41 -13.62 8.57
C VAL A 251 -18.85 -12.19 8.23
N ARG A 252 -18.24 -11.60 7.22
CA ARG A 252 -18.63 -10.27 6.73
C ARG A 252 -19.56 -10.41 5.54
N LYS A 253 -20.68 -9.69 5.59
CA LYS A 253 -21.60 -9.56 4.45
C LYS A 253 -21.20 -8.34 3.64
N LYS A 254 -21.04 -8.52 2.33
CA LYS A 254 -20.72 -7.45 1.37
C LYS A 254 -21.86 -7.32 0.36
N LEU A 255 -22.34 -6.10 0.18
CA LEU A 255 -23.22 -5.76 -0.92
C LEU A 255 -22.39 -5.69 -2.20
N CYS A 256 -22.75 -6.51 -3.19
CA CYS A 256 -22.05 -6.63 -4.45
C CYS A 256 -22.91 -6.16 -5.61
N PHE A 257 -22.29 -5.47 -6.55
CA PHE A 257 -22.83 -5.10 -7.84
C PHE A 257 -21.99 -5.77 -8.93
N GLU A 258 -22.62 -6.54 -9.79
CA GLU A 258 -21.99 -7.29 -10.87
C GLU A 258 -22.59 -6.91 -12.21
N ILE A 259 -21.75 -6.67 -13.20
CA ILE A 259 -22.13 -6.51 -14.60
C ILE A 259 -21.45 -7.61 -15.42
N VAL A 260 -22.23 -8.33 -16.21
CA VAL A 260 -21.75 -9.38 -17.11
C VAL A 260 -22.24 -9.11 -18.52
N ASN A 261 -21.30 -9.05 -19.46
CA ASN A 261 -21.61 -8.86 -20.87
C ASN A 261 -20.76 -9.79 -21.76
N THR A 262 -21.21 -10.04 -22.97
CA THR A 262 -20.47 -10.79 -23.99
C THR A 262 -19.63 -9.82 -24.81
N SER A 263 -18.31 -9.93 -24.73
CA SER A 263 -17.40 -9.03 -25.45
C SER A 263 -17.51 -9.20 -26.98
N ALA A 264 -17.50 -8.08 -27.70
CA ALA A 264 -17.41 -8.06 -29.17
C ALA A 264 -16.00 -8.42 -29.69
N TYR A 265 -15.01 -8.42 -28.81
CA TYR A 265 -13.59 -8.66 -29.13
C TYR A 265 -13.01 -9.72 -28.21
N PRO A 266 -12.00 -10.50 -28.67
CA PRO A 266 -11.25 -11.37 -27.79
C PRO A 266 -10.60 -10.54 -26.66
N LEU A 267 -10.60 -11.08 -25.44
CA LEU A 267 -9.91 -10.50 -24.30
C LEU A 267 -8.46 -10.99 -24.34
N ASP A 268 -7.55 -10.13 -24.78
CA ASP A 268 -6.12 -10.39 -24.97
C ASP A 268 -5.23 -9.67 -23.93
N PHE A 269 -5.80 -9.33 -22.77
CA PHE A 269 -5.14 -8.60 -21.69
C PHE A 269 -5.35 -9.28 -20.33
N SER A 270 -4.43 -9.06 -19.41
CA SER A 270 -4.51 -9.55 -18.04
C SER A 270 -5.52 -8.73 -17.20
N LYS A 271 -5.87 -9.24 -16.02
CA LYS A 271 -6.72 -8.50 -15.08
C LYS A 271 -6.05 -7.19 -14.62
N GLU A 272 -4.74 -7.21 -14.48
CA GLU A 272 -3.91 -6.10 -14.06
C GLU A 272 -3.91 -4.99 -15.12
N ASP A 273 -3.79 -5.36 -16.39
CA ASP A 273 -3.78 -4.42 -17.52
C ASP A 273 -5.11 -3.67 -17.69
N ILE A 274 -6.24 -4.29 -17.31
CA ILE A 274 -7.58 -3.68 -17.46
C ILE A 274 -7.72 -2.39 -16.65
N VAL A 275 -7.08 -2.31 -15.49
CA VAL A 275 -7.24 -1.22 -14.51
C VAL A 275 -6.24 -0.11 -14.74
N GLU A 276 -5.22 -0.34 -15.58
CA GLU A 276 -4.23 0.68 -15.90
C GLU A 276 -4.83 1.85 -16.69
N ARG A 277 -4.31 3.04 -16.44
CA ARG A 277 -4.72 4.27 -17.14
C ARG A 277 -4.39 4.14 -18.63
N PHE A 278 -5.36 4.46 -19.47
CA PHE A 278 -5.24 4.37 -20.95
C PHE A 278 -5.07 2.94 -21.49
N ALA A 279 -5.25 1.90 -20.67
CA ALA A 279 -5.22 0.52 -21.15
C ALA A 279 -6.37 0.29 -22.13
N ARG A 280 -6.05 -0.23 -23.30
CA ARG A 280 -7.02 -0.62 -24.35
C ARG A 280 -6.47 -1.81 -25.08
N GLY A 281 -7.26 -2.88 -25.21
CA GLY A 281 -6.91 -4.02 -26.03
C GLY A 281 -6.60 -3.59 -27.48
N ASP A 282 -5.62 -4.21 -28.13
CA ASP A 282 -5.14 -3.77 -29.45
C ASP A 282 -6.25 -3.67 -30.51
N LYS A 283 -7.22 -4.58 -30.49
CA LYS A 283 -8.37 -4.59 -31.39
C LYS A 283 -9.48 -3.58 -31.02
N ALA A 284 -9.51 -3.13 -29.78
CA ALA A 284 -10.45 -2.12 -29.29
C ALA A 284 -9.96 -0.68 -29.50
N ARG A 285 -8.76 -0.48 -30.06
CA ARG A 285 -8.21 0.86 -30.34
C ARG A 285 -9.01 1.65 -31.36
N SER A 286 -9.75 0.99 -32.25
CA SER A 286 -10.65 1.62 -33.21
C SER A 286 -12.02 2.02 -32.62
N THR A 287 -12.37 1.51 -31.43
CA THR A 287 -13.64 1.87 -30.78
C THR A 287 -13.52 3.18 -30.02
N GLU A 288 -14.60 3.95 -29.99
CA GLU A 288 -14.63 5.24 -29.26
C GLU A 288 -14.42 5.03 -27.77
N GLY A 289 -13.51 5.83 -27.13
CA GLY A 289 -13.28 5.90 -25.71
C GLY A 289 -11.84 6.17 -25.32
N ASN A 290 -11.67 6.67 -24.10
CA ASN A 290 -10.43 7.28 -23.63
C ASN A 290 -9.55 6.31 -22.83
N GLY A 291 -9.99 5.07 -22.59
CA GLY A 291 -9.27 4.11 -21.74
C GLY A 291 -9.15 4.52 -20.24
N LEU A 292 -9.97 5.47 -19.80
CA LEU A 292 -9.95 5.99 -18.43
C LEU A 292 -11.07 5.41 -17.55
N GLY A 293 -12.12 4.83 -18.12
CA GLY A 293 -13.33 4.43 -17.39
C GLY A 293 -13.04 3.46 -16.24
N LEU A 294 -12.30 2.39 -16.48
CA LEU A 294 -11.98 1.40 -15.44
C LEU A 294 -10.92 1.90 -14.46
N ALA A 295 -10.01 2.77 -14.86
CA ALA A 295 -9.10 3.46 -13.96
C ALA A 295 -9.85 4.38 -12.99
N ILE A 296 -10.91 5.06 -13.47
CA ILE A 296 -11.82 5.86 -12.63
C ILE A 296 -12.56 4.95 -11.64
N VAL A 297 -13.12 3.83 -12.10
CA VAL A 297 -13.81 2.85 -11.24
C VAL A 297 -12.89 2.37 -10.13
N SER A 298 -11.67 1.92 -10.46
CA SER A 298 -10.70 1.43 -9.49
C SER A 298 -10.31 2.51 -8.48
N THR A 299 -9.99 3.72 -8.95
CA THR A 299 -9.57 4.82 -8.08
C THR A 299 -10.70 5.24 -7.13
N TYR A 300 -11.93 5.38 -7.64
CA TYR A 300 -13.07 5.77 -6.81
C TYR A 300 -13.50 4.67 -5.83
N ALA A 301 -13.40 3.39 -6.21
CA ALA A 301 -13.64 2.28 -5.31
C ALA A 301 -12.69 2.31 -4.10
N VAL A 302 -11.39 2.54 -4.34
CA VAL A 302 -10.40 2.71 -3.26
C VAL A 302 -10.73 3.90 -2.37
N VAL A 303 -11.11 5.05 -2.95
CA VAL A 303 -11.46 6.29 -2.21
C VAL A 303 -12.71 6.07 -1.34
N LEU A 304 -13.70 5.33 -1.82
CA LEU A 304 -14.91 5.01 -1.08
C LEU A 304 -14.70 3.89 -0.04
N GLY A 305 -13.61 3.12 -0.15
CA GLY A 305 -13.28 2.02 0.76
C GLY A 305 -13.92 0.68 0.35
N PHE A 306 -14.13 0.47 -0.95
CA PHE A 306 -14.72 -0.75 -1.54
C PHE A 306 -13.66 -1.77 -1.96
#